data_f60180019f1f5a8e9c19de613ca87189
#
_entry.id   f60180019f1f5a8e9c19de613ca87189
#
_cell.length_a   1.000
_cell.length_b   1.000
_cell.length_c   1.000
_cell.angle_alpha   90.00
_cell.angle_beta   90.00
_cell.angle_gamma   90.00
#
_symmetry.space_group_name_H-M   'P 1'
#
loop_
_entity.id
_entity.type
_entity.pdbx_description
1 polymer ?
#
loop_
_entity_poly.entity_id
_entity_poly.type
_entity_poly.pdbx_seq_one_letter_code
_entity_poly.pdbx_strand_id
1 'polypeptide(L)'
;MKETDINKWATLMIEKIESIRKDWRKPWFTEGALQWPRNLSGREYNGMNAIMLLIHCEKEGYKIPRFCTFECVQRLNKSDKDNQEKPRVSVLRGEKSFPIMLTTFTCIHKDSGEKIKYDDYKKLSDNEKKEYNVYPKMQVFRVFNVAQTNLQEARPELWQKLEKEYSLSKIENGEHFNFAPVDALIKDNLWICPIKPQHQDNAYYSISKNEIVVPEKEQFKSGEAFYGTLFHEMTHSTGAEGVLDRIKPTTFGSAEYAREELVAELGSALVAQRYGMTKHIKEDSCAYLKGWLDELKESPQFIKTTLLDVKRAASLITQKVDKIALELKQNIDEAQTAAPKEKVYYSSVAYLQLTDDTMRLDAFKDKGDYEGLLTLAKEYYDGNGINEEY
;
A
#
# COMPACT_ATOMS: atom_id res chain seq x y z
N MET A 1 3.52 -9.08 -19.46
CA MET A 1 2.48 -8.05 -19.60
C MET A 1 2.40 -7.68 -21.07
N LYS A 2 1.21 -7.52 -21.61
CA LYS A 2 1.08 -7.02 -22.99
C LYS A 2 1.50 -5.55 -22.99
N GLU A 3 2.11 -5.09 -24.06
CA GLU A 3 2.51 -3.69 -24.23
C GLU A 3 1.35 -2.71 -23.97
N THR A 4 0.15 -3.07 -24.42
CA THR A 4 -1.09 -2.31 -24.20
C THR A 4 -1.43 -2.07 -22.71
N ASP A 5 -1.02 -2.96 -21.80
CA ASP A 5 -1.31 -2.83 -20.38
C ASP A 5 -0.31 -1.90 -19.68
N ILE A 6 0.96 -1.97 -20.10
CA ILE A 6 1.99 -1.03 -19.65
C ILE A 6 1.66 0.38 -20.13
N ASN A 7 1.25 0.51 -21.39
CA ASN A 7 0.86 1.79 -21.96
C ASN A 7 -0.31 2.42 -21.21
N LYS A 8 -1.30 1.64 -20.75
CA LYS A 8 -2.38 2.17 -19.89
C LYS A 8 -1.86 2.74 -18.58
N TRP A 9 -0.93 2.06 -17.93
CA TRP A 9 -0.32 2.54 -16.70
C TRP A 9 0.52 3.80 -16.93
N ALA A 10 1.36 3.80 -17.97
CA ALA A 10 2.15 4.96 -18.34
C ALA A 10 1.27 6.16 -18.68
N THR A 11 0.22 5.97 -19.48
CA THR A 11 -0.74 7.04 -19.82
C THR A 11 -1.39 7.62 -18.56
N LEU A 12 -1.87 6.77 -17.65
CA LEU A 12 -2.49 7.23 -16.42
C LEU A 12 -1.52 8.02 -15.53
N MET A 13 -0.27 7.57 -15.43
CA MET A 13 0.78 8.28 -14.70
C MET A 13 1.14 9.61 -15.36
N ILE A 14 1.27 9.65 -16.69
CA ILE A 14 1.51 10.87 -17.45
C ILE A 14 0.42 11.90 -17.17
N GLU A 15 -0.86 11.51 -17.28
CA GLU A 15 -1.99 12.39 -16.99
C GLU A 15 -1.95 12.93 -15.55
N LYS A 16 -1.59 12.07 -14.58
CA LYS A 16 -1.46 12.49 -13.18
C LYS A 16 -0.34 13.51 -12.99
N ILE A 17 0.85 13.24 -13.53
CA ILE A 17 2.00 14.17 -13.46
C ILE A 17 1.68 15.49 -14.17
N GLU A 18 1.03 15.46 -15.34
CA GLU A 18 0.61 16.67 -16.04
C GLU A 18 -0.41 17.49 -15.23
N SER A 19 -1.32 16.82 -14.49
CA SER A 19 -2.24 17.49 -13.57
C SER A 19 -1.50 18.20 -12.44
N ILE A 20 -0.51 17.53 -11.81
CA ILE A 20 0.33 18.11 -10.74
C ILE A 20 1.18 19.26 -11.32
N ARG A 21 1.72 19.13 -12.54
CA ARG A 21 2.50 20.19 -13.19
C ARG A 21 1.69 21.46 -13.43
N LYS A 22 0.39 21.33 -13.70
CA LYS A 22 -0.52 22.49 -13.87
C LYS A 22 -0.85 23.16 -12.53
N ASP A 23 -0.90 22.41 -11.46
CA ASP A 23 -1.14 22.88 -10.10
C ASP A 23 -0.39 21.99 -9.10
N TRP A 24 0.85 22.37 -8.77
CA TRP A 24 1.74 21.63 -7.89
C TRP A 24 1.23 21.50 -6.44
N ARG A 25 0.22 22.30 -6.05
CA ARG A 25 -0.44 22.17 -4.76
C ARG A 25 -1.35 20.96 -4.67
N LYS A 26 -1.66 20.31 -5.80
CA LYS A 26 -2.43 19.06 -5.77
C LYS A 26 -1.63 17.93 -5.15
N PRO A 27 -2.22 17.18 -4.21
CA PRO A 27 -1.56 16.01 -3.66
C PRO A 27 -1.46 14.88 -4.68
N TRP A 28 -0.55 13.95 -4.44
CA TRP A 28 -0.47 12.72 -5.25
C TRP A 28 -1.78 11.93 -5.25
N PHE A 29 -2.49 11.93 -4.11
CA PHE A 29 -3.80 11.32 -3.96
C PHE A 29 -4.75 12.33 -3.33
N THR A 30 -5.95 12.47 -3.87
CA THR A 30 -6.91 13.49 -3.43
C THR A 30 -7.44 13.17 -2.04
N GLU A 31 -7.55 14.20 -1.20
CA GLU A 31 -8.15 14.08 0.13
C GLU A 31 -9.58 13.52 0.07
N GLY A 32 -9.90 12.68 1.03
CA GLY A 32 -11.25 12.17 1.27
C GLY A 32 -11.78 11.17 0.26
N ALA A 33 -11.05 10.91 -0.82
CA ALA A 33 -11.50 9.95 -1.82
C ALA A 33 -11.00 8.53 -1.53
N LEU A 34 -9.96 8.35 -0.70
CA LEU A 34 -9.17 7.17 -0.93
C LEU A 34 -8.68 6.54 0.35
N GLN A 35 -9.56 5.74 0.93
CA GLN A 35 -9.09 4.63 1.72
C GLN A 35 -8.32 3.66 0.81
N TRP A 36 -7.52 2.79 1.41
CA TRP A 36 -6.68 1.85 0.70
C TRP A 36 -7.48 0.96 -0.26
N PRO A 37 -7.03 0.75 -1.52
CA PRO A 37 -7.78 -0.04 -2.48
C PRO A 37 -7.78 -1.52 -2.09
N ARG A 38 -8.97 -2.13 -2.15
CA ARG A 38 -9.18 -3.53 -1.77
C ARG A 38 -9.96 -4.27 -2.84
N ASN A 39 -9.82 -5.58 -2.87
CA ASN A 39 -10.72 -6.41 -3.65
C ASN A 39 -12.09 -6.53 -2.96
N LEU A 40 -13.05 -7.17 -3.60
CA LEU A 40 -14.41 -7.27 -3.05
C LEU A 40 -14.47 -8.11 -1.76
N SER A 41 -13.55 -9.06 -1.56
CA SER A 41 -13.44 -9.83 -0.31
C SER A 41 -12.70 -9.09 0.81
N GLY A 42 -12.19 -7.87 0.56
CA GLY A 42 -11.55 -7.04 1.56
C GLY A 42 -10.03 -7.05 1.54
N ARG A 43 -9.40 -7.96 0.77
CA ARG A 43 -7.94 -8.02 0.66
C ARG A 43 -7.39 -6.77 -0.01
N GLU A 44 -6.36 -6.20 0.60
CA GLU A 44 -5.68 -5.00 0.12
C GLU A 44 -4.84 -5.26 -1.14
N TYR A 45 -4.88 -4.30 -2.05
CA TYR A 45 -3.89 -4.25 -3.12
C TYR A 45 -2.64 -3.56 -2.61
N ASN A 46 -1.47 -4.08 -2.97
CA ASN A 46 -0.19 -3.58 -2.50
C ASN A 46 0.68 -3.02 -3.62
N GLY A 47 1.61 -2.15 -3.26
CA GLY A 47 2.65 -1.62 -4.12
C GLY A 47 2.11 -0.99 -5.40
N MET A 48 2.60 -1.44 -6.55
CA MET A 48 2.25 -0.91 -7.88
C MET A 48 0.74 -0.89 -8.15
N ASN A 49 0.03 -1.96 -7.76
CA ASN A 49 -1.41 -2.05 -7.97
C ASN A 49 -2.15 -1.00 -7.15
N ALA A 50 -1.75 -0.78 -5.88
CA ALA A 50 -2.39 0.21 -5.03
C ALA A 50 -2.26 1.61 -5.63
N ILE A 51 -1.05 2.02 -6.02
CA ILE A 51 -0.81 3.33 -6.65
C ILE A 51 -1.70 3.51 -7.88
N MET A 52 -1.65 2.55 -8.79
CA MET A 52 -2.36 2.67 -10.07
C MET A 52 -3.88 2.65 -9.90
N LEU A 53 -4.39 1.87 -8.93
CA LEU A 53 -5.82 1.84 -8.62
C LEU A 53 -6.28 3.12 -7.91
N LEU A 54 -5.45 3.72 -7.04
CA LEU A 54 -5.74 5.01 -6.42
C LEU A 54 -5.83 6.12 -7.48
N ILE A 55 -4.84 6.23 -8.37
CA ILE A 55 -4.86 7.22 -9.47
C ILE A 55 -6.05 6.94 -10.41
N HIS A 56 -6.37 5.68 -10.66
CA HIS A 56 -7.53 5.31 -11.49
C HIS A 56 -8.86 5.71 -10.83
N CYS A 57 -9.01 5.48 -9.52
CA CYS A 57 -10.19 5.95 -8.78
C CYS A 57 -10.36 7.47 -8.87
N GLU A 58 -9.28 8.21 -8.68
CA GLU A 58 -9.31 9.68 -8.79
C GLU A 58 -9.73 10.13 -10.18
N LYS A 59 -9.13 9.55 -11.23
CA LYS A 59 -9.45 9.87 -12.63
C LYS A 59 -10.91 9.63 -12.97
N GLU A 60 -11.45 8.49 -12.56
CA GLU A 60 -12.82 8.09 -12.87
C GLU A 60 -13.87 8.59 -11.85
N GLY A 61 -13.41 9.23 -10.76
CA GLY A 61 -14.30 9.74 -9.71
C GLY A 61 -14.93 8.65 -8.83
N TYR A 62 -14.31 7.45 -8.74
CA TYR A 62 -14.84 6.38 -7.91
C TYR A 62 -14.63 6.69 -6.42
N LYS A 63 -15.72 6.72 -5.66
CA LYS A 63 -15.71 7.01 -4.21
C LYS A 63 -15.35 5.79 -3.36
N ILE A 64 -15.67 4.59 -3.85
CA ILE A 64 -15.45 3.32 -3.16
C ILE A 64 -14.29 2.60 -3.87
N PRO A 65 -13.06 2.54 -3.32
CA PRO A 65 -11.92 1.88 -3.94
C PRO A 65 -11.96 0.35 -3.76
N ARG A 66 -13.10 -0.26 -4.09
CA ARG A 66 -13.32 -1.71 -4.13
C ARG A 66 -13.35 -2.20 -5.57
N PHE A 67 -12.62 -3.29 -5.79
CA PHE A 67 -12.45 -3.85 -7.12
C PHE A 67 -12.77 -5.34 -7.15
N CYS A 68 -13.29 -5.81 -8.27
CA CYS A 68 -13.61 -7.20 -8.49
C CYS A 68 -13.18 -7.65 -9.89
N THR A 69 -12.88 -8.93 -10.04
CA THR A 69 -12.73 -9.57 -11.34
C THR A 69 -14.11 -9.95 -11.88
N PHE A 70 -14.20 -10.18 -13.18
CA PHE A 70 -15.44 -10.70 -13.78
C PHE A 70 -15.86 -12.05 -13.16
N GLU A 71 -14.90 -12.88 -12.83
CA GLU A 71 -15.14 -14.16 -12.15
C GLU A 71 -15.71 -13.97 -10.73
N CYS A 72 -15.22 -12.96 -10.00
CA CYS A 72 -15.77 -12.60 -8.69
C CYS A 72 -17.25 -12.20 -8.79
N VAL A 73 -17.60 -11.39 -9.80
CA VAL A 73 -19.01 -11.04 -10.09
C VAL A 73 -19.85 -12.29 -10.37
N GLN A 74 -19.32 -13.25 -11.14
CA GLN A 74 -20.02 -14.50 -11.39
C GLN A 74 -20.20 -15.36 -10.13
N ARG A 75 -19.21 -15.36 -9.22
CA ARG A 75 -19.32 -16.09 -7.95
C ARG A 75 -20.42 -15.54 -7.04
N LEU A 76 -20.59 -14.23 -6.97
CA LEU A 76 -21.71 -13.62 -6.24
C LEU A 76 -23.07 -14.17 -6.69
N ASN A 77 -23.21 -14.49 -7.98
CA ASN A 77 -24.42 -15.07 -8.52
C ASN A 77 -24.57 -16.56 -8.24
N LYS A 78 -23.47 -17.27 -7.98
CA LYS A 78 -23.51 -18.71 -7.68
C LYS A 78 -23.85 -18.99 -6.21
N SER A 79 -23.42 -18.12 -5.31
CA SER A 79 -23.75 -18.24 -3.89
C SER A 79 -25.24 -18.06 -3.56
N ASP A 80 -25.99 -17.45 -4.50
CA ASP A 80 -27.42 -17.21 -4.36
C ASP A 80 -28.30 -18.29 -5.00
N LYS A 81 -27.77 -19.49 -5.24
CA LYS A 81 -28.55 -20.58 -5.86
C LYS A 81 -29.85 -20.94 -5.11
N ASP A 82 -29.89 -20.68 -3.81
CA ASP A 82 -31.06 -20.91 -2.96
C ASP A 82 -32.06 -19.74 -2.98
N ASN A 83 -31.74 -18.61 -3.64
CA ASN A 83 -32.54 -17.40 -3.64
C ASN A 83 -32.75 -16.89 -5.09
N GLN A 84 -33.63 -17.55 -5.83
CA GLN A 84 -33.92 -17.26 -7.26
C GLN A 84 -34.49 -15.87 -7.53
N GLU A 85 -34.87 -15.11 -6.51
CA GLU A 85 -35.50 -13.81 -6.61
C GLU A 85 -34.52 -12.62 -6.68
N LYS A 86 -33.24 -12.83 -6.38
CA LYS A 86 -32.28 -11.70 -6.38
C LYS A 86 -31.78 -11.38 -7.79
N PRO A 87 -31.76 -10.10 -8.18
CA PRO A 87 -31.19 -9.67 -9.45
C PRO A 87 -29.73 -10.14 -9.60
N ARG A 88 -29.36 -10.54 -10.82
CA ARG A 88 -27.96 -10.94 -11.09
C ARG A 88 -27.03 -9.74 -11.05
N VAL A 89 -25.92 -9.88 -10.34
CA VAL A 89 -24.82 -8.92 -10.38
C VAL A 89 -24.10 -9.03 -11.73
N SER A 90 -23.86 -7.92 -12.37
CA SER A 90 -23.18 -7.85 -13.67
C SER A 90 -22.34 -6.59 -13.78
N VAL A 91 -21.31 -6.64 -14.61
CA VAL A 91 -20.60 -5.44 -15.06
C VAL A 91 -21.50 -4.68 -16.02
N LEU A 92 -21.58 -3.37 -15.88
CA LEU A 92 -22.40 -2.51 -16.73
C LEU A 92 -21.90 -2.53 -18.17
N ARG A 93 -22.84 -2.39 -19.12
CA ARG A 93 -22.51 -2.45 -20.56
C ARG A 93 -21.58 -1.29 -20.95
N GLY A 94 -20.49 -1.62 -21.63
CA GLY A 94 -19.54 -0.62 -22.12
C GLY A 94 -18.38 -0.33 -21.16
N GLU A 95 -18.47 -0.79 -19.91
CA GLU A 95 -17.41 -0.59 -18.92
C GLU A 95 -16.11 -1.31 -19.29
N LYS A 96 -14.99 -0.66 -18.99
CA LYS A 96 -13.66 -1.17 -19.32
C LYS A 96 -12.89 -1.55 -18.07
N SER A 97 -12.35 -2.76 -18.07
CA SER A 97 -11.51 -3.25 -16.97
C SER A 97 -10.18 -2.51 -16.88
N PHE A 98 -9.67 -2.43 -15.68
CA PHE A 98 -8.32 -1.93 -15.40
C PHE A 98 -7.35 -3.11 -15.18
N PRO A 99 -6.12 -3.07 -15.74
CA PRO A 99 -5.13 -4.13 -15.54
C PRO A 99 -4.43 -3.97 -14.19
N ILE A 100 -4.30 -5.06 -13.45
CA ILE A 100 -3.44 -5.19 -12.28
C ILE A 100 -2.42 -6.30 -12.51
N MET A 101 -1.30 -6.26 -11.77
CA MET A 101 -0.23 -7.24 -11.88
C MET A 101 -0.09 -8.02 -10.59
N LEU A 102 -0.12 -9.34 -10.69
CA LEU A 102 0.16 -10.23 -9.57
C LEU A 102 1.34 -11.14 -9.93
N THR A 103 2.22 -11.37 -8.97
CA THR A 103 3.23 -12.40 -9.09
C THR A 103 2.63 -13.72 -8.65
N THR A 104 2.55 -14.65 -9.59
CA THR A 104 2.22 -16.05 -9.34
C THR A 104 3.50 -16.88 -9.37
N PHE A 105 3.45 -18.07 -8.82
CA PHE A 105 4.63 -18.94 -8.75
C PHE A 105 4.31 -20.30 -9.40
N THR A 106 5.26 -20.80 -10.16
CA THR A 106 5.22 -22.18 -10.67
C THR A 106 6.24 -22.98 -9.89
N CYS A 107 5.80 -23.99 -9.15
CA CYS A 107 6.65 -24.89 -8.38
C CYS A 107 6.82 -26.19 -9.13
N ILE A 108 8.05 -26.56 -9.43
CA ILE A 108 8.40 -27.75 -10.23
C ILE A 108 9.34 -28.60 -9.40
N HIS A 109 8.97 -29.85 -9.15
CA HIS A 109 9.85 -30.82 -8.48
C HIS A 109 11.09 -31.07 -9.35
N LYS A 110 12.28 -31.06 -8.72
CA LYS A 110 13.58 -31.09 -9.44
C LYS A 110 13.78 -32.35 -10.25
N ASP A 111 13.40 -33.50 -9.68
CA ASP A 111 13.68 -34.81 -10.29
C ASP A 111 12.53 -35.29 -11.16
N SER A 112 11.28 -35.20 -10.70
CA SER A 112 10.10 -35.71 -11.42
C SER A 112 9.56 -34.74 -12.47
N GLY A 113 9.88 -33.45 -12.37
CA GLY A 113 9.28 -32.41 -13.20
C GLY A 113 7.79 -32.12 -12.89
N GLU A 114 7.24 -32.75 -11.87
CA GLU A 114 5.85 -32.54 -11.45
C GLU A 114 5.62 -31.12 -10.97
N LYS A 115 4.47 -30.55 -11.34
CA LYS A 115 4.08 -29.20 -10.96
C LYS A 115 3.03 -29.25 -9.88
N ILE A 116 3.26 -28.51 -8.80
CA ILE A 116 2.28 -28.31 -7.74
C ILE A 116 1.86 -26.82 -7.67
N LYS A 117 0.68 -26.58 -7.10
CA LYS A 117 0.23 -25.21 -6.82
C LYS A 117 1.14 -24.59 -5.77
N TYR A 118 1.36 -23.28 -5.85
CA TYR A 118 2.18 -22.56 -4.86
C TYR A 118 1.65 -22.71 -3.43
N ASP A 119 0.34 -22.82 -3.30
CA ASP A 119 -0.31 -23.01 -2.00
C ASP A 119 0.00 -24.37 -1.38
N ASP A 120 0.08 -25.40 -2.18
CA ASP A 120 0.50 -26.73 -1.72
C ASP A 120 2.00 -26.75 -1.41
N TYR A 121 2.82 -26.08 -2.22
CA TYR A 121 4.23 -25.88 -1.91
C TYR A 121 4.46 -25.17 -0.57
N LYS A 122 3.66 -24.15 -0.23
CA LYS A 122 3.80 -23.46 1.06
C LYS A 122 3.58 -24.35 2.28
N LYS A 123 2.72 -25.38 2.14
CA LYS A 123 2.40 -26.33 3.21
C LYS A 123 3.49 -27.39 3.42
N LEU A 124 4.44 -27.52 2.49
CA LEU A 124 5.54 -28.47 2.57
C LEU A 124 6.51 -28.07 3.69
N SER A 125 7.17 -29.06 4.27
CA SER A 125 8.30 -28.84 5.19
C SER A 125 9.49 -28.20 4.49
N ASP A 126 10.40 -27.59 5.24
CA ASP A 126 11.58 -26.92 4.67
C ASP A 126 12.50 -27.89 3.91
N ASN A 127 12.50 -29.17 4.26
CA ASN A 127 13.26 -30.17 3.53
C ASN A 127 12.59 -30.53 2.20
N GLU A 128 11.28 -30.73 2.18
CA GLU A 128 10.53 -30.97 0.95
C GLU A 128 10.57 -29.78 0.01
N LYS A 129 10.52 -28.54 0.52
CA LYS A 129 10.65 -27.32 -0.28
C LYS A 129 11.96 -27.27 -1.07
N LYS A 130 13.05 -27.84 -0.55
CA LYS A 130 14.35 -27.91 -1.23
C LYS A 130 14.32 -28.78 -2.50
N GLU A 131 13.35 -29.68 -2.63
CA GLU A 131 13.18 -30.54 -3.80
C GLU A 131 12.48 -29.84 -4.97
N TYR A 132 12.01 -28.61 -4.77
CA TYR A 132 11.32 -27.84 -5.78
C TYR A 132 12.12 -26.62 -6.25
N ASN A 133 12.01 -26.35 -7.56
CA ASN A 133 12.35 -25.05 -8.14
C ASN A 133 11.10 -24.19 -8.19
N VAL A 134 11.20 -22.96 -7.69
CA VAL A 134 10.09 -21.99 -7.66
C VAL A 134 10.38 -20.86 -8.62
N TYR A 135 9.55 -20.74 -9.65
CA TYR A 135 9.70 -19.73 -10.69
C TYR A 135 8.63 -18.66 -10.55
N PRO A 136 9.00 -17.42 -10.25
CA PRO A 136 8.05 -16.32 -10.21
C PRO A 136 7.57 -15.99 -11.63
N LYS A 137 6.27 -15.84 -11.80
CA LYS A 137 5.62 -15.43 -13.04
C LYS A 137 4.70 -14.26 -12.81
N MET A 138 4.96 -13.14 -13.46
CA MET A 138 4.06 -12.00 -13.41
C MET A 138 2.87 -12.22 -14.35
N GLN A 139 1.67 -12.13 -13.80
CA GLN A 139 0.41 -12.24 -14.55
C GLN A 139 -0.40 -10.96 -14.45
N VAL A 140 -1.15 -10.66 -15.50
CA VAL A 140 -2.08 -9.52 -15.55
C VAL A 140 -3.48 -10.03 -15.31
N PHE A 141 -4.15 -9.47 -14.33
CA PHE A 141 -5.57 -9.66 -14.07
C PHE A 141 -6.35 -8.42 -14.44
N ARG A 142 -7.62 -8.59 -14.74
CA ARG A 142 -8.54 -7.53 -15.12
C ARG A 142 -9.54 -7.30 -14.01
N VAL A 143 -9.58 -6.08 -13.50
CA VAL A 143 -10.51 -5.71 -12.44
C VAL A 143 -11.44 -4.59 -12.88
N PHE A 144 -12.60 -4.54 -12.27
CA PHE A 144 -13.59 -3.49 -12.37
C PHE A 144 -13.78 -2.88 -11.00
N ASN A 145 -13.97 -1.57 -10.92
CA ASN A 145 -14.46 -0.97 -9.69
C ASN A 145 -15.92 -1.39 -9.45
N VAL A 146 -16.33 -1.50 -8.20
CA VAL A 146 -17.72 -1.86 -7.86
C VAL A 146 -18.74 -0.88 -8.46
N ALA A 147 -18.39 0.39 -8.67
CA ALA A 147 -19.21 1.38 -9.35
C ALA A 147 -19.44 1.07 -10.85
N GLN A 148 -18.62 0.21 -11.45
CA GLN A 148 -18.80 -0.28 -12.82
C GLN A 148 -19.74 -1.50 -12.90
N THR A 149 -20.43 -1.81 -11.83
CA THR A 149 -21.36 -2.93 -11.74
C THR A 149 -22.72 -2.45 -11.27
N ASN A 150 -23.74 -3.28 -11.45
CA ASN A 150 -25.07 -3.05 -10.88
C ASN A 150 -25.16 -3.54 -9.40
N LEU A 151 -24.05 -3.59 -8.68
CA LEU A 151 -23.98 -4.11 -7.30
C LEU A 151 -24.93 -3.36 -6.36
N GLN A 152 -25.03 -2.04 -6.51
CA GLN A 152 -25.91 -1.20 -5.70
C GLN A 152 -27.38 -1.66 -5.78
N GLU A 153 -27.85 -1.99 -6.98
CA GLU A 153 -29.22 -2.45 -7.19
C GLU A 153 -29.40 -3.92 -6.85
N ALA A 154 -28.42 -4.75 -7.23
CA ALA A 154 -28.52 -6.20 -7.09
C ALA A 154 -28.21 -6.68 -5.66
N ARG A 155 -27.41 -5.94 -4.87
CA ARG A 155 -27.01 -6.26 -3.49
C ARG A 155 -26.95 -5.00 -2.65
N PRO A 156 -28.10 -4.35 -2.37
CA PRO A 156 -28.15 -3.06 -1.67
C PRO A 156 -27.53 -3.12 -0.26
N GLU A 157 -27.67 -4.22 0.45
CA GLU A 157 -27.09 -4.40 1.79
C GLU A 157 -25.56 -4.40 1.73
N LEU A 158 -24.97 -5.13 0.76
CA LEU A 158 -23.53 -5.14 0.55
C LEU A 158 -23.03 -3.74 0.15
N TRP A 159 -23.77 -3.06 -0.74
CA TRP A 159 -23.43 -1.71 -1.15
C TRP A 159 -23.42 -0.73 0.02
N GLN A 160 -24.48 -0.74 0.84
CA GLN A 160 -24.56 0.11 2.05
C GLN A 160 -23.44 -0.17 3.04
N LYS A 161 -23.04 -1.45 3.20
CA LYS A 161 -21.87 -1.81 4.02
C LYS A 161 -20.61 -1.16 3.47
N LEU A 162 -20.39 -1.23 2.17
CA LEU A 162 -19.24 -0.59 1.52
C LEU A 162 -19.31 0.93 1.66
N GLU A 163 -20.43 1.57 1.40
CA GLU A 163 -20.58 3.02 1.58
C GLU A 163 -20.28 3.45 3.00
N LYS A 164 -20.79 2.72 3.99
CA LYS A 164 -20.51 3.00 5.40
C LYS A 164 -19.03 2.84 5.73
N GLU A 165 -18.37 1.80 5.22
CA GLU A 165 -16.95 1.56 5.43
C GLU A 165 -16.10 2.72 4.88
N TYR A 166 -16.47 3.24 3.71
CA TYR A 166 -15.71 4.30 3.04
C TYR A 166 -16.19 5.74 3.34
N SER A 167 -17.32 5.90 4.03
CA SER A 167 -17.78 7.18 4.56
C SER A 167 -17.20 7.52 5.93
N LEU A 168 -16.57 6.56 6.62
CA LEU A 168 -15.99 6.78 7.93
C LEU A 168 -14.76 7.69 7.84
N SER A 169 -14.98 8.85 8.38
CA SER A 169 -14.15 9.96 8.82
C SER A 169 -12.66 9.94 8.47
N LYS A 170 -12.25 11.03 7.82
CA LYS A 170 -10.91 11.60 7.90
C LYS A 170 -10.44 11.55 9.36
N ILE A 171 -9.21 11.10 9.56
CA ILE A 171 -8.47 11.47 10.77
C ILE A 171 -8.37 13.00 10.71
N GLU A 172 -8.99 13.70 11.65
CA GLU A 172 -8.82 15.15 11.78
C GLU A 172 -7.37 15.39 12.24
N ASN A 173 -6.50 15.62 11.28
CA ASN A 173 -5.11 15.94 11.52
C ASN A 173 -5.04 17.45 11.78
N GLY A 174 -5.16 17.85 13.03
CA GLY A 174 -4.93 19.23 13.46
C GLY A 174 -3.45 19.61 13.43
N GLU A 175 -3.14 20.88 13.72
CA GLU A 175 -1.77 21.43 13.79
C GLU A 175 -0.80 20.61 14.67
N HIS A 176 -1.34 19.85 15.61
CA HIS A 176 -0.61 18.99 16.57
C HIS A 176 -0.73 17.50 16.25
N PHE A 177 -0.89 17.12 14.99
CA PHE A 177 -0.95 15.71 14.62
C PHE A 177 0.33 14.97 15.05
N ASN A 178 0.14 13.86 15.80
CA ASN A 178 1.21 12.99 16.25
C ASN A 178 0.98 11.57 15.75
N PHE A 179 2.04 10.94 15.22
CA PHE A 179 2.01 9.57 14.79
C PHE A 179 3.00 8.73 15.60
N ALA A 180 2.52 8.22 16.73
CA ALA A 180 3.32 7.57 17.76
C ALA A 180 4.31 6.50 17.24
N PRO A 181 3.97 5.64 16.25
CA PRO A 181 4.93 4.66 15.72
C PRO A 181 6.18 5.30 15.08
N VAL A 182 6.00 6.41 14.36
CA VAL A 182 7.11 7.13 13.73
C VAL A 182 7.87 7.98 14.74
N ASP A 183 7.18 8.58 15.69
CA ASP A 183 7.81 9.34 16.77
C ASP A 183 8.72 8.42 17.63
N ALA A 184 8.25 7.20 17.95
CA ALA A 184 9.05 6.18 18.62
C ALA A 184 10.23 5.71 17.74
N LEU A 185 10.00 5.52 16.43
CA LEU A 185 11.05 5.15 15.49
C LEU A 185 12.21 6.15 15.49
N ILE A 186 11.91 7.45 15.55
CA ILE A 186 12.90 8.53 15.62
C ILE A 186 13.59 8.50 16.99
N LYS A 187 12.81 8.53 18.07
CA LYS A 187 13.30 8.62 19.45
C LYS A 187 14.25 7.50 19.81
N ASP A 188 13.89 6.27 19.43
CA ASP A 188 14.62 5.05 19.82
C ASP A 188 15.62 4.61 18.74
N ASN A 189 15.82 5.43 17.69
CA ASN A 189 16.73 5.18 16.57
C ASN A 189 16.52 3.80 15.92
N LEU A 190 15.26 3.48 15.61
CA LEU A 190 14.87 2.16 15.12
C LEU A 190 14.89 2.04 13.59
N TRP A 191 15.22 3.08 12.85
CA TRP A 191 15.34 3.05 11.40
C TRP A 191 16.67 2.44 10.95
N ILE A 192 16.81 2.15 9.65
CA ILE A 192 18.03 1.57 9.04
C ILE A 192 19.25 2.50 9.09
N CYS A 193 19.03 3.78 9.32
CA CYS A 193 20.06 4.80 9.54
C CYS A 193 19.57 5.83 10.56
N PRO A 194 20.45 6.59 11.21
CA PRO A 194 20.04 7.63 12.14
C PRO A 194 19.16 8.69 11.49
N ILE A 195 18.07 9.06 12.18
CA ILE A 195 17.20 10.20 11.82
C ILE A 195 17.48 11.31 12.84
N LYS A 196 17.87 12.47 12.34
CA LYS A 196 18.30 13.62 13.15
C LYS A 196 17.39 14.83 12.90
N PRO A 197 16.33 15.03 13.69
CA PRO A 197 15.63 16.31 13.69
C PRO A 197 16.56 17.41 14.18
N GLN A 198 16.65 18.50 13.44
CA GLN A 198 17.53 19.65 13.76
C GLN A 198 16.86 20.94 13.31
N HIS A 199 17.12 22.02 14.01
CA HIS A 199 16.62 23.33 13.60
C HIS A 199 17.32 23.80 12.32
N GLN A 200 16.68 23.62 11.17
CA GLN A 200 17.18 23.98 9.83
C GLN A 200 16.06 24.03 8.81
N ASP A 201 16.34 24.50 7.58
CA ASP A 201 15.33 24.69 6.54
C ASP A 201 15.20 23.49 5.58
N ASN A 202 16.19 22.60 5.48
CA ASN A 202 16.25 21.56 4.46
C ASN A 202 16.20 20.15 5.05
N ALA A 203 15.43 19.26 4.43
CA ALA A 203 15.49 17.83 4.72
C ALA A 203 16.32 17.13 3.64
N TYR A 204 17.15 16.17 4.04
CA TYR A 204 17.94 15.36 3.11
C TYR A 204 18.39 14.03 3.71
N TYR A 205 18.57 13.03 2.85
CA TYR A 205 19.34 11.83 3.17
C TYR A 205 20.78 12.00 2.69
N SER A 206 21.73 11.86 3.58
CA SER A 206 23.17 11.92 3.28
C SER A 206 23.69 10.51 2.96
N ILE A 207 24.02 10.24 1.69
CA ILE A 207 24.59 8.95 1.26
C ILE A 207 25.95 8.72 1.97
N SER A 208 26.80 9.74 2.03
CA SER A 208 28.18 9.61 2.58
C SER A 208 28.20 9.36 4.08
N LYS A 209 27.24 9.89 4.83
CA LYS A 209 27.11 9.71 6.28
C LYS A 209 26.12 8.62 6.66
N ASN A 210 25.33 8.15 5.70
CA ASN A 210 24.21 7.24 5.90
C ASN A 210 23.31 7.72 7.05
N GLU A 211 22.81 8.95 6.94
CA GLU A 211 21.91 9.56 7.92
C GLU A 211 20.85 10.41 7.25
N ILE A 212 19.70 10.52 7.89
CA ILE A 212 18.64 11.45 7.51
C ILE A 212 18.71 12.66 8.44
N VAL A 213 18.68 13.85 7.85
CA VAL A 213 18.52 15.11 8.57
C VAL A 213 17.22 15.75 8.12
N VAL A 214 16.39 16.14 9.08
CA VAL A 214 15.07 16.73 8.82
C VAL A 214 14.86 17.91 9.76
N PRO A 215 14.18 19.01 9.33
CA PRO A 215 13.79 20.07 10.25
C PRO A 215 12.98 19.54 11.44
N GLU A 216 13.07 20.22 12.58
CA GLU A 216 12.26 19.88 13.75
C GLU A 216 10.76 19.96 13.40
N LYS A 217 9.97 19.10 14.02
CA LYS A 217 8.53 18.96 13.72
C LYS A 217 7.76 20.27 13.89
N GLU A 218 8.17 21.07 14.84
CA GLU A 218 7.60 22.39 15.18
C GLU A 218 7.82 23.44 14.09
N GLN A 219 8.76 23.22 13.17
CA GLN A 219 9.01 24.09 12.02
C GLN A 219 8.01 23.85 10.88
N PHE A 220 7.24 22.75 10.93
CA PHE A 220 6.25 22.43 9.90
C PHE A 220 4.87 22.99 10.25
N LYS A 221 4.09 23.33 9.21
CA LYS A 221 2.72 23.81 9.35
C LYS A 221 1.76 22.74 9.90
N SER A 222 2.10 21.46 9.74
CA SER A 222 1.31 20.34 10.23
C SER A 222 2.19 19.11 10.47
N GLY A 223 1.75 18.20 11.32
CA GLY A 223 2.41 16.91 11.50
C GLY A 223 2.46 16.10 10.19
N GLU A 224 1.42 16.14 9.36
CA GLU A 224 1.42 15.47 8.05
C GLU A 224 2.55 15.98 7.14
N ALA A 225 2.82 17.28 7.14
CA ALA A 225 3.91 17.86 6.37
C ALA A 225 5.27 17.35 6.86
N PHE A 226 5.46 17.25 8.18
CA PHE A 226 6.66 16.67 8.78
C PHE A 226 6.84 15.21 8.37
N TYR A 227 5.83 14.36 8.62
CA TYR A 227 5.92 12.94 8.30
C TYR A 227 6.05 12.68 6.80
N GLY A 228 5.34 13.44 5.98
CA GLY A 228 5.46 13.34 4.53
C GLY A 228 6.86 13.66 4.01
N THR A 229 7.52 14.67 4.60
CA THR A 229 8.91 15.01 4.30
C THR A 229 9.85 13.91 4.82
N LEU A 230 9.63 13.43 6.04
CA LEU A 230 10.43 12.35 6.61
C LEU A 230 10.31 11.06 5.77
N PHE A 231 9.13 10.66 5.35
CA PHE A 231 8.94 9.48 4.49
C PHE A 231 9.64 9.62 3.14
N HIS A 232 9.78 10.84 2.61
CA HIS A 232 10.55 11.09 1.41
C HIS A 232 12.04 10.76 1.63
N GLU A 233 12.64 11.28 2.69
CA GLU A 233 14.04 11.00 3.02
C GLU A 233 14.26 9.54 3.45
N MET A 234 13.29 8.95 4.16
CA MET A 234 13.30 7.51 4.45
C MET A 234 13.27 6.68 3.16
N THR A 235 12.49 7.09 2.16
CA THR A 235 12.45 6.39 0.87
C THR A 235 13.82 6.43 0.18
N HIS A 236 14.51 7.57 0.17
CA HIS A 236 15.89 7.66 -0.30
C HIS A 236 16.80 6.70 0.47
N SER A 237 16.78 6.72 1.79
CA SER A 237 17.65 5.88 2.61
C SER A 237 17.48 4.37 2.33
N THR A 238 16.28 3.93 1.91
CA THR A 238 16.09 2.53 1.48
C THR A 238 16.91 2.16 0.25
N GLY A 239 17.35 3.13 -0.54
CA GLY A 239 18.18 2.92 -1.72
C GLY A 239 19.66 2.73 -1.43
N ALA A 240 20.08 2.82 -0.17
CA ALA A 240 21.47 2.64 0.25
C ALA A 240 22.04 1.29 -0.16
N GLU A 241 23.39 1.25 -0.23
CA GLU A 241 24.15 0.02 -0.44
C GLU A 241 23.87 -0.99 0.70
N GLY A 242 23.65 -2.24 0.31
CA GLY A 242 23.31 -3.32 1.26
C GLY A 242 21.84 -3.32 1.73
N VAL A 243 21.00 -2.35 1.28
CA VAL A 243 19.56 -2.33 1.55
C VAL A 243 18.79 -2.71 0.29
N LEU A 244 18.62 -1.80 -0.64
CA LEU A 244 18.00 -2.07 -1.96
C LEU A 244 18.95 -1.76 -3.13
N ASP A 245 20.16 -1.31 -2.86
CA ASP A 245 21.24 -1.05 -3.82
C ASP A 245 20.80 -0.20 -5.03
N ARG A 246 19.88 0.74 -4.80
CA ARG A 246 19.23 1.55 -5.83
C ARG A 246 19.99 2.83 -6.12
N ILE A 247 20.46 3.50 -5.06
CA ILE A 247 21.16 4.78 -5.17
C ILE A 247 22.62 4.53 -5.55
N LYS A 248 23.04 5.18 -6.64
CA LYS A 248 24.43 5.25 -7.05
C LYS A 248 24.88 6.71 -7.02
N PRO A 249 26.16 7.00 -6.82
CA PRO A 249 26.67 8.35 -7.01
C PRO A 249 26.31 8.88 -8.39
N THR A 250 25.49 9.91 -8.45
CA THR A 250 25.00 10.50 -9.68
C THR A 250 25.17 12.02 -9.62
N THR A 251 25.20 12.66 -10.80
CA THR A 251 25.23 14.12 -10.88
C THR A 251 23.83 14.65 -10.63
N PHE A 252 23.72 15.70 -9.83
CA PHE A 252 22.48 16.44 -9.64
C PHE A 252 21.85 16.83 -10.98
N GLY A 253 20.56 16.50 -11.15
CA GLY A 253 19.83 16.79 -12.39
C GLY A 253 19.99 15.74 -13.49
N SER A 254 20.73 14.64 -13.28
CA SER A 254 20.79 13.52 -14.23
C SER A 254 19.46 12.77 -14.31
N ALA A 255 19.27 11.94 -15.34
CA ALA A 255 18.09 11.10 -15.49
C ALA A 255 17.95 10.09 -14.32
N GLU A 256 19.07 9.54 -13.85
CA GLU A 256 19.10 8.65 -12.69
C GLU A 256 18.67 9.37 -11.41
N TYR A 257 19.13 10.62 -11.22
CA TYR A 257 18.72 11.45 -10.11
C TYR A 257 17.22 11.75 -10.17
N ALA A 258 16.73 12.19 -11.33
CA ALA A 258 15.30 12.46 -11.54
C ALA A 258 14.43 11.20 -11.27
N ARG A 259 14.93 10.01 -11.69
CA ARG A 259 14.24 8.76 -11.43
C ARG A 259 14.17 8.45 -9.94
N GLU A 260 15.23 8.67 -9.19
CA GLU A 260 15.27 8.45 -7.75
C GLU A 260 14.32 9.39 -7.01
N GLU A 261 14.25 10.65 -7.42
CA GLU A 261 13.26 11.61 -6.91
C GLU A 261 11.81 11.15 -7.15
N LEU A 262 11.52 10.57 -8.33
CA LEU A 262 10.19 10.01 -8.59
C LEU A 262 9.89 8.81 -7.67
N VAL A 263 10.89 7.96 -7.39
CA VAL A 263 10.74 6.86 -6.43
C VAL A 263 10.45 7.40 -5.04
N ALA A 264 11.17 8.42 -4.59
CA ALA A 264 11.01 9.04 -3.29
C ALA A 264 9.63 9.72 -3.13
N GLU A 265 9.19 10.45 -4.14
CA GLU A 265 7.89 11.11 -4.17
C GLU A 265 6.73 10.10 -4.11
N LEU A 266 6.75 9.09 -4.99
CA LEU A 266 5.69 8.08 -5.04
C LEU A 266 5.75 7.15 -3.81
N GLY A 267 6.94 6.81 -3.32
CA GLY A 267 7.14 5.98 -2.15
C GLY A 267 6.59 6.65 -0.89
N SER A 268 6.96 7.90 -0.66
CA SER A 268 6.45 8.68 0.48
C SER A 268 4.94 8.92 0.39
N ALA A 269 4.41 9.18 -0.82
CA ALA A 269 2.97 9.36 -1.01
C ALA A 269 2.21 8.07 -0.70
N LEU A 270 2.74 6.91 -1.11
CA LEU A 270 2.13 5.61 -0.83
C LEU A 270 2.15 5.29 0.67
N VAL A 271 3.25 5.55 1.36
CA VAL A 271 3.36 5.37 2.81
C VAL A 271 2.41 6.33 3.55
N ALA A 272 2.39 7.61 3.19
CA ALA A 272 1.50 8.59 3.78
C ALA A 272 0.03 8.19 3.61
N GLN A 273 -0.36 7.79 2.40
CA GLN A 273 -1.73 7.33 2.09
C GLN A 273 -2.13 6.10 2.92
N ARG A 274 -1.21 5.15 3.15
CA ARG A 274 -1.49 3.98 3.99
C ARG A 274 -1.87 4.37 5.42
N TYR A 275 -1.29 5.43 5.92
CA TYR A 275 -1.56 5.94 7.27
C TYR A 275 -2.57 7.10 7.31
N GLY A 276 -3.34 7.30 6.24
CA GLY A 276 -4.38 8.30 6.15
C GLY A 276 -3.89 9.75 6.07
N MET A 277 -2.62 9.94 5.72
CA MET A 277 -1.99 11.25 5.62
C MET A 277 -1.98 11.75 4.17
N THR A 278 -2.17 13.04 3.99
CA THR A 278 -2.06 13.70 2.68
C THR A 278 -0.61 14.06 2.38
N LYS A 279 -0.11 13.67 1.22
CA LYS A 279 1.24 14.01 0.76
C LYS A 279 1.18 14.84 -0.52
N HIS A 280 1.68 16.05 -0.41
CA HIS A 280 1.94 16.93 -1.56
C HIS A 280 3.33 16.65 -2.12
N ILE A 281 3.54 16.97 -3.39
CA ILE A 281 4.87 16.90 -3.99
C ILE A 281 5.80 17.89 -3.27
N LYS A 282 7.04 17.50 -3.05
CA LYS A 282 8.06 18.39 -2.52
C LYS A 282 8.33 19.48 -3.56
N GLU A 283 8.42 20.75 -3.14
CA GLU A 283 8.57 21.90 -4.05
C GLU A 283 9.78 21.73 -4.98
N ASP A 284 10.90 21.28 -4.43
CA ASP A 284 12.13 21.01 -5.19
C ASP A 284 11.94 19.92 -6.24
N SER A 285 11.09 18.93 -5.96
CA SER A 285 10.80 17.82 -6.89
C SER A 285 9.96 18.26 -8.09
N CYS A 286 9.30 19.43 -8.02
CA CYS A 286 8.55 19.99 -9.15
C CYS A 286 9.44 20.26 -10.37
N ALA A 287 10.72 20.53 -10.17
CA ALA A 287 11.68 20.74 -11.23
C ALA A 287 11.87 19.50 -12.13
N TYR A 288 11.65 18.30 -11.57
CA TYR A 288 11.83 17.02 -12.27
C TYR A 288 10.60 16.53 -13.03
N LEU A 289 9.43 17.16 -12.83
CA LEU A 289 8.17 16.73 -13.47
C LEU A 289 8.28 16.62 -15.00
N LYS A 290 9.04 17.51 -15.62
CA LYS A 290 9.27 17.47 -17.07
C LYS A 290 10.10 16.24 -17.45
N GLY A 291 11.21 15.99 -16.77
CA GLY A 291 12.07 14.83 -17.01
C GLY A 291 11.30 13.51 -16.86
N TRP A 292 10.47 13.38 -15.80
CA TRP A 292 9.62 12.20 -15.63
C TRP A 292 8.63 12.00 -16.76
N LEU A 293 8.03 13.09 -17.26
CA LEU A 293 7.11 13.04 -18.40
C LEU A 293 7.81 12.61 -19.69
N ASP A 294 9.00 13.13 -19.95
CA ASP A 294 9.78 12.81 -21.13
C ASP A 294 10.18 11.32 -21.11
N GLU A 295 10.71 10.81 -19.99
CA GLU A 295 11.05 9.40 -19.81
C GLU A 295 9.84 8.45 -19.97
N LEU A 296 8.69 8.83 -19.40
CA LEU A 296 7.47 8.01 -19.53
C LEU A 296 6.92 7.98 -20.95
N LYS A 297 7.10 9.08 -21.72
CA LYS A 297 6.67 9.15 -23.11
C LYS A 297 7.60 8.37 -24.04
N GLU A 298 8.90 8.41 -23.77
CA GLU A 298 9.91 7.68 -24.54
C GLU A 298 9.89 6.17 -24.24
N SER A 299 9.75 5.81 -22.98
CA SER A 299 9.76 4.41 -22.55
C SER A 299 8.67 4.10 -21.52
N PRO A 300 7.50 3.62 -21.95
CA PRO A 300 6.45 3.18 -21.02
C PRO A 300 6.91 2.11 -20.02
N GLN A 301 7.97 1.36 -20.33
CA GLN A 301 8.56 0.39 -19.40
C GLN A 301 9.19 1.04 -18.16
N PHE A 302 9.58 2.31 -18.26
CA PHE A 302 10.09 3.10 -17.14
C PHE A 302 9.16 3.06 -15.93
N ILE A 303 7.83 3.15 -16.15
CA ILE A 303 6.85 3.08 -15.08
C ILE A 303 6.93 1.77 -14.29
N LYS A 304 7.15 0.65 -14.97
CA LYS A 304 7.22 -0.68 -14.33
C LYS A 304 8.42 -0.79 -13.39
N THR A 305 9.59 -0.35 -13.83
CA THR A 305 10.81 -0.39 -13.01
C THR A 305 10.74 0.57 -11.84
N THR A 306 10.27 1.79 -12.07
CA THR A 306 10.07 2.79 -11.03
C THR A 306 9.09 2.33 -9.97
N LEU A 307 7.91 1.82 -10.36
CA LEU A 307 6.91 1.34 -9.42
C LEU A 307 7.36 0.09 -8.64
N LEU A 308 8.25 -0.73 -9.20
CA LEU A 308 8.84 -1.84 -8.46
C LEU A 308 9.73 -1.34 -7.32
N ASP A 309 10.53 -0.31 -7.57
CA ASP A 309 11.39 0.30 -6.56
C ASP A 309 10.56 1.04 -5.51
N VAL A 310 9.52 1.76 -5.93
CA VAL A 310 8.54 2.36 -5.02
C VAL A 310 7.92 1.31 -4.10
N LYS A 311 7.48 0.18 -4.65
CA LYS A 311 6.93 -0.93 -3.86
C LYS A 311 7.91 -1.42 -2.81
N ARG A 312 9.16 -1.66 -3.21
CA ARG A 312 10.21 -2.19 -2.30
C ARG A 312 10.49 -1.20 -1.17
N ALA A 313 10.69 0.06 -1.51
CA ALA A 313 10.95 1.12 -0.54
C ALA A 313 9.79 1.31 0.44
N ALA A 314 8.57 1.48 -0.07
CA ALA A 314 7.39 1.65 0.76
C ALA A 314 7.13 0.43 1.66
N SER A 315 7.39 -0.79 1.18
CA SER A 315 7.25 -2.00 1.99
C SER A 315 8.22 -2.01 3.17
N LEU A 316 9.48 -1.63 3.01
CA LEU A 316 10.44 -1.55 4.11
C LEU A 316 9.98 -0.54 5.18
N ILE A 317 9.51 0.63 4.76
CA ILE A 317 9.04 1.67 5.68
C ILE A 317 7.80 1.18 6.43
N THR A 318 6.79 0.70 5.72
CA THR A 318 5.54 0.26 6.33
C THR A 318 5.75 -0.95 7.25
N GLN A 319 6.58 -1.89 6.86
CA GLN A 319 6.97 -3.02 7.71
C GLN A 319 7.54 -2.57 9.03
N LYS A 320 8.45 -1.64 9.02
CA LYS A 320 9.07 -1.15 10.25
C LYS A 320 8.08 -0.38 11.12
N VAL A 321 7.31 0.51 10.51
CA VAL A 321 6.31 1.32 11.22
C VAL A 321 5.19 0.45 11.82
N ASP A 322 4.66 -0.50 11.05
CA ASP A 322 3.61 -1.42 11.51
C ASP A 322 4.10 -2.29 12.68
N LYS A 323 5.36 -2.77 12.62
CA LYS A 323 5.98 -3.53 13.72
C LYS A 323 6.03 -2.70 15.01
N ILE A 324 6.48 -1.45 14.94
CA ILE A 324 6.52 -0.55 16.10
C ILE A 324 5.11 -0.27 16.61
N ALA A 325 4.14 -0.08 15.72
CA ALA A 325 2.74 0.12 16.10
C ALA A 325 2.20 -1.07 16.92
N LEU A 326 2.54 -2.30 16.52
CA LEU A 326 2.17 -3.51 17.27
C LEU A 326 2.84 -3.58 18.64
N GLU A 327 4.16 -3.29 18.71
CA GLU A 327 4.91 -3.26 19.96
C GLU A 327 4.36 -2.22 20.94
N LEU A 328 4.05 -1.02 20.46
CA LEU A 328 3.43 0.02 21.28
C LEU A 328 2.06 -0.41 21.81
N LYS A 329 1.26 -1.09 21.01
CA LYS A 329 -0.03 -1.61 21.43
C LYS A 329 0.10 -2.68 22.51
N GLN A 330 1.02 -3.63 22.34
CA GLN A 330 1.29 -4.67 23.35
C GLN A 330 1.71 -4.06 24.69
N ASN A 331 2.62 -3.07 24.68
CA ASN A 331 3.06 -2.38 25.89
C ASN A 331 1.91 -1.65 26.60
N ILE A 332 0.96 -1.09 25.85
CA ILE A 332 -0.24 -0.45 26.40
C ILE A 332 -1.18 -1.50 27.03
N ASP A 333 -1.39 -2.61 26.36
CA ASP A 333 -2.25 -3.70 26.84
C ASP A 333 -1.66 -4.35 28.11
N GLU A 334 -0.33 -4.55 28.17
CA GLU A 334 0.39 -5.04 29.36
C GLU A 334 0.31 -4.03 30.51
N ALA A 335 0.47 -2.74 30.26
CA ALA A 335 0.33 -1.71 31.28
C ALA A 335 -1.10 -1.60 31.82
N GLN A 336 -2.10 -1.85 30.98
CA GLN A 336 -3.53 -1.82 31.39
C GLN A 336 -3.93 -3.07 32.18
N THR A 337 -3.28 -4.22 31.96
CA THR A 337 -3.49 -5.43 32.76
C THR A 337 -2.86 -5.34 34.14
N ALA A 338 -1.84 -4.48 34.31
CA ALA A 338 -1.14 -4.23 35.58
C ALA A 338 -1.73 -3.10 36.44
N ALA A 339 -2.67 -2.31 35.92
CA ALA A 339 -3.29 -1.17 36.62
C ALA A 339 -4.79 -1.39 36.92
N PRO A 340 -5.35 -0.84 38.02
CA PRO A 340 -6.78 -0.92 38.27
C PRO A 340 -7.56 -0.12 37.23
N LYS A 341 -8.63 -0.77 36.74
CA LYS A 341 -9.45 -0.39 35.58
C LYS A 341 -10.01 1.03 35.63
N GLU A 342 -9.35 1.97 34.97
CA GLU A 342 -10.03 3.15 34.41
C GLU A 342 -10.07 3.04 32.89
N LYS A 343 -11.28 3.18 32.34
CA LYS A 343 -11.51 3.06 30.88
C LYS A 343 -10.98 4.31 30.19
N VAL A 344 -9.87 4.17 29.48
CA VAL A 344 -9.39 5.20 28.54
C VAL A 344 -9.73 4.74 27.11
N TYR A 345 -10.54 5.53 26.42
CA TYR A 345 -10.88 5.30 25.02
C TYR A 345 -9.71 5.78 24.13
N TYR A 346 -9.10 4.86 23.40
CA TYR A 346 -8.15 5.20 22.33
C TYR A 346 -8.80 5.07 20.95
N SER A 347 -8.75 6.14 20.16
CA SER A 347 -9.31 6.21 18.80
C SER A 347 -8.43 5.62 17.71
N SER A 348 -7.55 4.67 18.02
CA SER A 348 -6.63 4.06 17.06
C SER A 348 -7.08 2.71 16.50
N VAL A 349 -8.37 2.42 16.49
CA VAL A 349 -8.94 1.16 15.98
C VAL A 349 -8.93 1.07 14.44
N ALA A 350 -8.45 2.08 13.73
CA ALA A 350 -8.45 2.11 12.27
C ALA A 350 -7.50 1.08 11.59
N TYR A 351 -6.66 0.38 12.35
CA TYR A 351 -5.58 -0.43 11.77
C TYR A 351 -5.86 -1.92 11.63
N LEU A 352 -6.97 -2.44 12.15
CA LEU A 352 -7.35 -3.85 12.06
C LEU A 352 -8.81 -4.01 11.65
N GLN A 353 -9.19 -3.41 10.54
CA GLN A 353 -10.40 -3.84 9.83
C GLN A 353 -10.01 -4.96 8.86
N LEU A 354 -9.76 -6.09 9.43
CA LEU A 354 -9.65 -7.37 8.73
C LEU A 354 -11.07 -7.90 8.53
N THR A 355 -11.51 -8.00 7.30
CA THR A 355 -12.90 -8.32 6.99
C THR A 355 -13.28 -9.76 7.37
N ASP A 356 -12.90 -10.79 6.67
CA ASP A 356 -13.34 -12.15 6.99
C ASP A 356 -12.55 -12.81 8.14
N ASP A 357 -11.40 -12.26 8.51
CA ASP A 357 -10.66 -12.67 9.70
C ASP A 357 -11.16 -12.02 11.00
N THR A 358 -12.16 -11.15 10.95
CA THR A 358 -12.73 -10.53 12.15
C THR A 358 -13.32 -11.59 13.09
N MET A 359 -13.95 -12.62 12.55
CA MET A 359 -14.45 -13.75 13.35
C MET A 359 -13.32 -14.57 13.98
N ARG A 360 -12.19 -14.75 13.29
CA ARG A 360 -10.99 -15.42 13.83
C ARG A 360 -10.31 -14.55 14.87
N LEU A 361 -10.22 -13.26 14.64
CA LEU A 361 -9.67 -12.28 15.58
C LEU A 361 -10.50 -12.24 16.87
N ASP A 362 -11.81 -12.21 16.76
CA ASP A 362 -12.70 -12.24 17.91
C ASP A 362 -12.62 -13.58 18.64
N ALA A 363 -12.52 -14.69 17.93
CA ALA A 363 -12.33 -16.01 18.53
C ALA A 363 -10.98 -16.15 19.27
N PHE A 364 -9.92 -15.51 18.80
CA PHE A 364 -8.64 -15.47 19.50
C PHE A 364 -8.68 -14.53 20.72
N LYS A 365 -9.36 -13.38 20.61
CA LYS A 365 -9.59 -12.48 21.74
C LYS A 365 -10.39 -13.11 22.85
N ASP A 366 -11.47 -13.80 22.51
CA ASP A 366 -12.36 -14.47 23.47
C ASP A 366 -11.67 -15.63 24.20
N LYS A 367 -10.67 -16.25 23.56
CA LYS A 367 -9.85 -17.32 24.15
C LYS A 367 -8.61 -16.81 24.87
N GLY A 368 -8.28 -15.54 24.75
CA GLY A 368 -7.02 -14.97 25.25
C GLY A 368 -5.78 -15.53 24.55
N ASP A 369 -5.94 -16.04 23.32
CA ASP A 369 -4.85 -16.64 22.54
C ASP A 369 -4.08 -15.56 21.77
N TYR A 370 -3.17 -14.91 22.46
CA TYR A 370 -2.31 -13.87 21.88
C TYR A 370 -1.23 -14.41 20.95
N GLU A 371 -0.82 -15.68 21.09
CA GLU A 371 0.11 -16.32 20.16
C GLU A 371 -0.56 -16.59 18.80
N GLY A 372 -1.82 -17.03 18.82
CA GLY A 372 -2.63 -17.15 17.60
C GLY A 372 -2.80 -15.84 16.86
N LEU A 373 -3.05 -14.75 17.60
CA LEU A 373 -3.11 -13.39 17.03
C LEU A 373 -1.78 -12.93 16.42
N LEU A 374 -0.67 -13.23 17.08
CA LEU A 374 0.67 -12.88 16.59
C LEU A 374 1.04 -13.69 15.34
N THR A 375 0.65 -14.97 15.31
CA THR A 375 0.85 -15.84 14.16
C THR A 375 0.03 -15.37 12.97
N LEU A 376 -1.23 -15.03 13.16
CA LEU A 376 -2.11 -14.46 12.14
C LEU A 376 -1.56 -13.14 11.61
N ALA A 377 -1.05 -12.27 12.49
CA ALA A 377 -0.42 -11.02 12.09
C ALA A 377 0.86 -11.24 11.28
N LYS A 378 1.69 -12.23 11.64
CA LYS A 378 2.88 -12.61 10.88
C LYS A 378 2.54 -13.19 9.51
N GLU A 379 1.54 -14.07 9.42
CA GLU A 379 1.06 -14.63 8.14
C GLU A 379 0.57 -13.52 7.20
N TYR A 380 -0.11 -12.53 7.75
CA TYR A 380 -0.56 -11.35 7.01
C TYR A 380 0.61 -10.48 6.54
N TYR A 381 1.63 -10.40 7.36
CA TYR A 381 2.80 -9.53 7.17
C TYR A 381 3.77 -10.08 6.14
N ASP A 382 4.04 -11.38 6.15
CA ASP A 382 4.94 -12.06 5.22
C ASP A 382 4.36 -12.15 3.78
N GLY A 383 3.20 -11.54 3.54
CA GLY A 383 2.48 -11.66 2.27
C GLY A 383 1.91 -13.06 2.04
N ASN A 384 1.99 -13.88 3.06
CA ASN A 384 1.39 -15.21 3.12
C ASN A 384 -0.05 -15.14 3.65
N GLY A 385 -0.67 -13.96 3.50
CA GLY A 385 -2.06 -13.78 3.84
C GLY A 385 -2.88 -14.93 3.31
N ILE A 386 -3.61 -15.52 4.21
CA ILE A 386 -4.41 -16.72 4.09
C ILE A 386 -4.94 -16.85 2.69
N ASN A 387 -4.54 -17.95 2.07
CA ASN A 387 -5.02 -18.24 0.74
C ASN A 387 -6.48 -18.42 0.75
N GLU A 388 -7.06 -17.60 -0.03
CA GLU A 388 -8.37 -17.92 -0.44
C GLU A 388 -8.45 -18.18 -1.89
N GLU A 389 -9.08 -19.28 -2.13
CA GLU A 389 -9.44 -19.81 -3.43
C GLU A 389 -9.87 -18.72 -4.38
N TYR A 390 -9.13 -18.63 -5.46
CA TYR A 390 -9.52 -17.91 -6.67
C TYR A 390 -10.33 -18.80 -7.57
#